data_a402e409b1654eb295e524bc9eedb712
#
_entry.id   a402e409b1654eb295e524bc9eedb712
#
_cell.length_a   1.000
_cell.length_b   1.000
_cell.length_c   1.000
_cell.angle_alpha   90.00
_cell.angle_beta   90.00
_cell.angle_gamma   90.00
#
_symmetry.space_group_name_H-M   'P 1'
#
loop_
_entity.id
_entity.type
_entity.pdbx_description
1 polymer ?
#
loop_
_entity_poly.entity_id
_entity_poly.type
_entity_poly.pdbx_seq_one_letter_code
_entity_poly.pdbx_strand_id
1 'polypeptide(L)'
;MEKRIGTTIIRIYDRQKAGKLNEILSRHANIIIGRQGLPQTDGTSIISLVLEGTTDEIGSLTGQIGRVPGIQTKSVLLKNE
;
A
#
# COMPACT_ATOMS: atom_id res chain seq x y z
N MET A 1 -17.35 -7.56 -11.17
CA MET A 1 -16.95 -6.16 -10.93
C MET A 1 -15.70 -5.84 -11.73
N GLU A 2 -15.66 -4.65 -12.25
CA GLU A 2 -14.49 -4.22 -13.01
C GLU A 2 -13.28 -4.02 -12.12
N LYS A 3 -12.14 -4.44 -12.60
CA LYS A 3 -10.86 -4.17 -11.93
C LYS A 3 -10.34 -2.81 -12.35
N ARG A 4 -9.69 -2.15 -11.40
CA ARG A 4 -9.04 -0.87 -11.63
C ARG A 4 -7.56 -0.98 -11.31
N ILE A 5 -6.80 -0.10 -11.92
CA ILE A 5 -5.37 0.02 -11.63
C ILE A 5 -5.18 1.22 -10.72
N GLY A 6 -4.39 1.03 -9.69
CA GLY A 6 -4.04 2.10 -8.76
C GLY A 6 -2.62 1.98 -8.26
N THR A 7 -2.21 2.99 -7.53
CA THR A 7 -0.91 2.99 -6.87
C THR A 7 -1.05 3.52 -5.46
N THR A 8 -0.23 3.01 -4.57
CA THR A 8 -0.16 3.47 -3.18
C THR A 8 1.30 3.69 -2.82
N ILE A 9 1.59 4.88 -2.29
CA ILE A 9 2.91 5.16 -1.74
C ILE A 9 2.81 5.21 -0.22
N ILE A 10 3.78 4.61 0.45
CA ILE A 10 3.79 4.47 1.91
C ILE A 10 5.16 4.90 2.42
N ARG A 11 5.18 5.81 3.40
CA ARG A 11 6.40 6.13 4.14
C ARG A 11 6.26 5.59 5.55
N ILE A 12 7.23 4.80 5.98
CA ILE A 12 7.27 4.22 7.32
C ILE A 12 8.22 5.04 8.17
N TYR A 13 7.69 5.77 9.16
CA TYR A 13 8.48 6.54 10.11
C TYR A 13 8.92 5.70 11.29
N ASP A 14 8.07 4.75 11.71
CA ASP A 14 8.32 3.88 12.86
C ASP A 14 8.58 2.46 12.36
N ARG A 15 9.84 2.02 12.45
CA ARG A 15 10.25 0.69 12.00
C ARG A 15 9.51 -0.45 12.69
N GLN A 16 9.04 -0.21 13.91
CA GLN A 16 8.29 -1.23 14.65
C GLN A 16 6.95 -1.56 13.98
N LYS A 17 6.49 -0.69 13.10
CA LYS A 17 5.23 -0.89 12.37
C LYS A 17 5.40 -1.67 11.06
N ALA A 18 6.64 -1.94 10.63
CA ALA A 18 6.89 -2.66 9.39
C ALA A 18 6.26 -4.05 9.38
N GLY A 19 6.31 -4.75 10.51
CA GLY A 19 5.71 -6.08 10.62
C GLY A 19 4.20 -6.05 10.42
N LYS A 20 3.53 -5.07 11.04
CA LYS A 20 2.08 -4.90 10.88
C LYS A 20 1.70 -4.58 9.44
N LEU A 21 2.47 -3.69 8.82
CA LEU A 21 2.25 -3.34 7.41
C LEU A 21 2.45 -4.56 6.51
N ASN A 22 3.53 -5.31 6.69
CA ASN A 22 3.80 -6.50 5.89
C ASN A 22 2.70 -7.54 6.02
N GLU A 23 2.13 -7.70 7.21
CA GLU A 23 1.00 -8.59 7.43
C GLU A 23 -0.22 -8.18 6.62
N ILE A 24 -0.52 -6.88 6.59
CA ILE A 24 -1.64 -6.33 5.78
C ILE A 24 -1.37 -6.59 4.30
N LEU A 25 -0.14 -6.30 3.83
CA LEU A 25 0.21 -6.50 2.42
C LEU A 25 0.11 -7.97 2.02
N SER A 26 0.53 -8.88 2.89
CA SER A 26 0.45 -10.32 2.61
C SER A 26 -0.99 -10.80 2.45
N ARG A 27 -1.91 -10.27 3.25
CA ARG A 27 -3.33 -10.63 3.14
C ARG A 27 -3.98 -10.11 1.87
N HIS A 28 -3.36 -9.14 1.20
CA HIS A 28 -3.88 -8.53 -0.02
C HIS A 28 -2.96 -8.79 -1.22
N ALA A 29 -2.11 -9.82 -1.13
CA ALA A 29 -1.12 -10.11 -2.17
C ALA A 29 -1.75 -10.33 -3.55
N ASN A 30 -2.98 -10.84 -3.59
CA ASN A 30 -3.68 -11.13 -4.84
C ASN A 30 -3.98 -9.88 -5.68
N ILE A 31 -3.98 -8.70 -5.08
CA ILE A 31 -4.22 -7.46 -5.83
C ILE A 31 -2.97 -6.59 -6.00
N ILE A 32 -1.83 -7.01 -5.46
CA ILE A 32 -0.56 -6.28 -5.59
C ILE A 32 0.18 -6.86 -6.78
N ILE A 33 0.26 -6.10 -7.88
CA ILE A 33 0.93 -6.54 -9.11
C ILE A 33 2.35 -6.00 -9.24
N GLY A 34 2.73 -5.03 -8.41
CA GLY A 34 4.09 -4.51 -8.37
C GLY A 34 4.39 -3.95 -7.00
N ARG A 35 5.66 -4.09 -6.58
CA ARG A 35 6.08 -3.61 -5.26
C ARG A 35 7.55 -3.19 -5.33
N GLN A 36 7.87 -2.02 -4.76
CA GLN A 36 9.22 -1.54 -4.64
C GLN A 36 9.44 -0.97 -3.25
N GLY A 37 10.50 -1.39 -2.60
CA GLY A 37 10.90 -0.87 -1.29
C GLY A 37 12.19 -0.09 -1.40
N LEU A 38 12.24 1.10 -0.78
CA LEU A 38 13.40 1.99 -0.81
C LEU A 38 13.75 2.44 0.60
N PRO A 39 14.82 1.89 1.21
CA PRO A 39 15.26 2.40 2.51
C PRO A 39 15.84 3.81 2.34
N GLN A 40 15.62 4.66 3.34
CA GLN A 40 16.11 6.03 3.34
C GLN A 40 17.24 6.19 4.37
N THR A 41 18.11 7.15 4.13
CA THR A 41 19.27 7.40 5.00
C THR A 41 18.87 7.94 6.38
N ASP A 42 17.67 8.54 6.49
CA ASP A 42 17.17 9.09 7.75
C ASP A 42 16.49 8.04 8.65
N GLY A 43 16.54 6.77 8.27
CA GLY A 43 15.91 5.69 9.03
C GLY A 43 14.48 5.39 8.67
N THR A 44 13.87 6.17 7.78
CA THR A 44 12.54 5.87 7.26
C THR A 44 12.64 4.88 6.09
N SER A 45 11.51 4.35 5.66
CA SER A 45 11.44 3.49 4.48
C SER A 45 10.26 3.91 3.62
N ILE A 46 10.41 3.76 2.32
CA ILE A 46 9.34 4.05 1.37
C ILE A 46 8.98 2.75 0.65
N ILE A 47 7.68 2.48 0.55
CA ILE A 47 7.16 1.36 -0.25
C ILE A 47 6.20 1.94 -1.28
N SER A 48 6.38 1.52 -2.52
CA SER A 48 5.48 1.86 -3.62
C SER A 48 4.83 0.59 -4.13
N LEU A 49 3.51 0.63 -4.29
CA LEU A 49 2.71 -0.50 -4.74
C LEU A 49 1.97 -0.12 -6.01
N VAL A 50 1.87 -1.09 -6.94
CA VAL A 50 0.94 -1.00 -8.05
C VAL A 50 -0.13 -2.07 -7.81
N LEU A 51 -1.39 -1.68 -7.92
CA LEU A 51 -2.53 -2.51 -7.54
C LEU A 51 -3.44 -2.73 -8.73
N GLU A 52 -4.01 -3.92 -8.80
CA GLU A 52 -5.09 -4.24 -9.72
C GLU A 52 -6.16 -5.03 -8.96
N GLY A 53 -7.36 -4.47 -8.87
CA GLY A 53 -8.44 -5.11 -8.16
C GLY A 53 -9.72 -4.31 -8.27
N THR A 54 -10.78 -4.81 -7.66
CA THR A 54 -12.03 -4.07 -7.56
C THR A 54 -11.87 -2.90 -6.60
N THR A 55 -12.76 -1.91 -6.68
CA THR A 55 -12.73 -0.78 -5.75
C THR A 55 -12.84 -1.24 -4.30
N ASP A 56 -13.63 -2.30 -4.04
CA ASP A 56 -13.77 -2.83 -2.69
C ASP A 56 -12.48 -3.47 -2.20
N GLU A 57 -11.80 -4.24 -3.05
CA GLU A 57 -10.53 -4.86 -2.70
C GLU A 57 -9.44 -3.82 -2.42
N ILE A 58 -9.33 -2.82 -3.30
CA ILE A 58 -8.36 -1.74 -3.13
C ILE A 58 -8.70 -0.92 -1.89
N GLY A 59 -9.98 -0.63 -1.66
CA GLY A 59 -10.43 0.11 -0.48
C GLY A 59 -10.13 -0.62 0.83
N SER A 60 -10.27 -1.95 0.84
CA SER A 60 -9.91 -2.76 2.00
C SER A 60 -8.42 -2.62 2.33
N LEU A 61 -7.56 -2.75 1.33
CA LEU A 61 -6.12 -2.64 1.52
C LEU A 61 -5.74 -1.23 1.98
N THR A 62 -6.16 -0.20 1.24
CA THR A 62 -5.75 1.18 1.53
C THR A 62 -6.31 1.66 2.86
N GLY A 63 -7.53 1.24 3.22
CA GLY A 63 -8.12 1.58 4.51
C GLY A 63 -7.36 0.96 5.68
N GLN A 64 -6.93 -0.28 5.55
CA GLN A 64 -6.16 -0.96 6.59
C GLN A 64 -4.77 -0.34 6.74
N ILE A 65 -4.10 -0.01 5.61
CA ILE A 65 -2.81 0.68 5.66
C ILE A 65 -2.96 2.03 6.38
N GLY A 66 -4.02 2.77 6.04
CA GLY A 66 -4.24 4.11 6.61
C GLY A 66 -4.46 4.12 8.12
N ARG A 67 -4.81 2.97 8.72
CA ARG A 67 -5.02 2.86 10.17
C ARG A 67 -3.75 2.52 10.94
N VAL A 68 -2.65 2.21 10.27
CA VAL A 68 -1.40 1.88 10.96
C VAL A 68 -0.75 3.18 11.42
N PRO A 69 -0.53 3.37 12.73
CA PRO A 69 0.18 4.57 13.21
C PRO A 69 1.64 4.51 12.81
N GLY A 70 2.28 5.67 12.70
CA GLY A 70 3.70 5.74 12.35
C GLY A 70 4.01 5.57 10.87
N ILE A 71 2.99 5.66 10.01
CA ILE A 71 3.18 5.68 8.56
C ILE A 71 2.39 6.83 7.94
N GLN A 72 2.82 7.22 6.76
CA GLN A 72 2.09 8.15 5.89
C GLN A 72 1.80 7.43 4.60
N THR A 73 0.60 7.59 4.05
CA THR A 73 0.21 6.89 2.82
C THR A 73 -0.67 7.77 1.94
N LYS A 74 -0.58 7.54 0.65
CA LYS A 74 -1.41 8.21 -0.34
C LYS A 74 -1.69 7.22 -1.47
N SER A 75 -2.93 7.23 -1.98
CA SER A 75 -3.34 6.32 -3.04
C SER A 75 -4.04 7.07 -4.15
N VAL A 76 -3.86 6.60 -5.37
CA VAL A 76 -4.50 7.15 -6.57
C VAL A 76 -4.99 5.99 -7.41
N LEU A 77 -6.19 6.12 -7.96
CA LEU A 77 -6.76 5.15 -8.89
C LEU A 77 -6.87 5.79 -10.27
N LEU A 78 -6.52 5.01 -11.30
CA LEU A 78 -6.78 5.42 -12.67
C LEU A 78 -8.27 5.26 -12.96
N LYS A 79 -8.81 6.12 -13.82
CA LYS A 79 -10.18 5.99 -14.30
C LYS A 79 -10.24 4.84 -15.31
N ASN A 80 -11.33 4.08 -15.25
CA ASN A 80 -11.65 3.16 -16.33
C ASN A 80 -12.26 3.95 -17.48
N GLU A 81 -11.87 3.59 -18.68
CA GLU A 81 -12.38 4.22 -19.90
C GLU A 81 -13.23 3.27 -20.71
#